data_a9f2b8417feba71e98202b707e4cb266
#
_entry.id   a9f2b8417feba71e98202b707e4cb266
#
_cell.length_a   1.000
_cell.length_b   1.000
_cell.length_c   1.000
_cell.angle_alpha   90.00
_cell.angle_beta   90.00
_cell.angle_gamma   90.00
#
_symmetry.space_group_name_H-M   'P 1'
#
loop_
_entity.id
_entity.type
_entity.pdbx_description
1 polymer ?
#
loop_
_entity_poly.entity_id
_entity_poly.type
_entity_poly.pdbx_seq_one_letter_code
_entity_poly.pdbx_strand_id
1 'polypeptide(L)'
;MIWTDPPAPVVASDKLFFWLFQERTERLQPLLATLLADMAGYTFTAPVIKEREVRLDGLFLPPPEQLQDKPAIILEAQMAADPEFLLRLYNESSLLLRHQYRQGQPLRHWRVLVICPSRQLNFGDPVPVAEFLRERLIWIELAPDRMPADAPPLQRALGLLLLPEEQLPATAAAIQQRVAGTALCDEMADVIAAILLTRFNGRSVTDICAMGGITVDDFTNSVAYREIYGLGQQEGRQEGRQEGRQAEASSLTQRLLLRRIGPLATEQQARIQALPLADLEALADALLDFQTAADLTAWLVQH
;
A
#
# COMPACT_ATOMS: atom_id res chain seq x y z
N MET A 1 -32.54 5.73 16.34
CA MET A 1 -31.57 4.61 16.38
C MET A 1 -30.77 4.73 15.09
N ILE A 2 -29.60 5.40 15.14
CA ILE A 2 -28.77 5.69 13.96
C ILE A 2 -27.90 4.44 13.78
N TRP A 3 -28.13 3.72 12.71
CA TRP A 3 -27.24 2.64 12.28
C TRP A 3 -25.92 3.28 11.84
N THR A 4 -24.89 3.11 12.64
CA THR A 4 -23.52 3.35 12.19
C THR A 4 -23.05 2.05 11.56
N ASP A 5 -22.92 2.05 10.23
CA ASP A 5 -22.22 0.97 9.55
C ASP A 5 -20.81 0.81 10.13
N PRO A 6 -20.35 -0.43 10.35
CA PRO A 6 -18.97 -0.66 10.78
C PRO A 6 -18.02 -0.05 9.73
N PRO A 7 -16.91 0.58 10.15
CA PRO A 7 -15.95 1.12 9.21
C PRO A 7 -15.47 -0.01 8.28
N ALA A 8 -15.50 0.25 6.99
CA ALA A 8 -14.96 -0.66 5.99
C ALA A 8 -13.50 -1.01 6.37
N PRO A 9 -13.06 -2.27 6.18
CA PRO A 9 -11.70 -2.65 6.49
C PRO A 9 -10.73 -1.74 5.73
N VAL A 10 -9.79 -1.13 6.44
CA VAL A 10 -8.71 -0.35 5.84
C VAL A 10 -7.87 -1.33 5.03
N VAL A 11 -8.08 -1.33 3.74
CA VAL A 11 -7.29 -2.16 2.81
C VAL A 11 -5.91 -1.50 2.69
N ALA A 12 -4.85 -2.28 2.81
CA ALA A 12 -3.49 -1.83 2.52
C ALA A 12 -3.35 -1.56 1.00
N SER A 13 -3.89 -0.42 0.56
CA SER A 13 -4.05 -0.06 -0.86
C SER A 13 -2.74 0.29 -1.54
N ASP A 14 -1.75 0.84 -0.79
CA ASP A 14 -0.50 1.34 -1.34
C ASP A 14 0.28 0.28 -2.13
N LYS A 15 0.41 -0.93 -1.57
CA LYS A 15 1.08 -2.05 -2.25
C LYS A 15 0.34 -2.47 -3.53
N LEU A 16 -1.00 -2.47 -3.49
CA LEU A 16 -1.83 -2.80 -4.64
C LEU A 16 -1.64 -1.80 -5.78
N PHE A 17 -1.74 -0.50 -5.49
CA PHE A 17 -1.62 0.54 -6.52
C PHE A 17 -0.19 0.59 -7.10
N PHE A 18 0.82 0.41 -6.25
CA PHE A 18 2.19 0.25 -6.72
C PHE A 18 2.32 -0.92 -7.68
N TRP A 19 1.82 -2.11 -7.30
CA TRP A 19 1.85 -3.30 -8.13
C TRP A 19 1.09 -3.11 -9.45
N LEU A 20 -0.09 -2.48 -9.41
CA LEU A 20 -0.92 -2.28 -10.61
C LEU A 20 -0.20 -1.50 -11.70
N PHE A 21 0.64 -0.55 -11.35
CA PHE A 21 1.17 0.43 -12.31
C PHE A 21 2.69 0.38 -12.51
N GLN A 22 3.42 -0.33 -11.65
CA GLN A 22 4.90 -0.36 -11.65
C GLN A 22 5.48 -0.79 -13.01
N GLU A 23 4.93 -1.83 -13.64
CA GLU A 23 5.44 -2.34 -14.91
C GLU A 23 4.48 -2.09 -16.10
N ARG A 24 3.24 -1.68 -15.81
CA ARG A 24 2.17 -1.53 -16.79
C ARG A 24 1.47 -0.18 -16.64
N THR A 25 2.19 0.88 -16.97
CA THR A 25 1.72 2.27 -16.87
C THR A 25 0.49 2.54 -17.74
N GLU A 26 0.37 1.83 -18.85
CA GLU A 26 -0.76 1.91 -19.80
C GLU A 26 -2.10 1.51 -19.18
N ARG A 27 -2.10 0.75 -18.08
CA ARG A 27 -3.34 0.41 -17.35
C ARG A 27 -4.09 1.65 -16.85
N LEU A 28 -3.37 2.76 -16.61
CA LEU A 28 -3.98 4.00 -16.16
C LEU A 28 -4.71 4.74 -17.30
N GLN A 29 -4.35 4.53 -18.56
CA GLN A 29 -4.87 5.26 -19.70
C GLN A 29 -6.40 5.29 -19.79
N PRO A 30 -7.15 4.18 -19.57
CA PRO A 30 -8.61 4.22 -19.62
C PRO A 30 -9.25 5.15 -18.57
N LEU A 31 -8.60 5.38 -17.45
CA LEU A 31 -9.06 6.30 -16.41
C LEU A 31 -8.77 7.76 -16.75
N LEU A 32 -7.89 7.99 -17.72
CA LEU A 32 -7.46 9.32 -18.19
C LEU A 32 -7.87 9.61 -19.63
N ALA A 33 -8.79 8.82 -20.20
CA ALA A 33 -9.15 8.90 -21.62
C ALA A 33 -9.60 10.30 -22.08
N THR A 34 -10.20 11.11 -21.18
CA THR A 34 -10.58 12.49 -21.44
C THR A 34 -9.41 13.47 -21.43
N LEU A 35 -8.28 13.11 -20.85
CA LEU A 35 -7.10 13.95 -20.71
C LEU A 35 -5.98 13.54 -21.66
N LEU A 36 -5.76 12.24 -21.81
CA LEU A 36 -4.65 11.64 -22.55
C LEU A 36 -5.17 10.64 -23.57
N ALA A 37 -4.84 10.85 -24.84
CA ALA A 37 -5.13 9.89 -25.90
C ALA A 37 -4.19 8.68 -25.85
N ASP A 38 -2.97 8.86 -25.32
CA ASP A 38 -1.93 7.85 -25.31
C ASP A 38 -0.96 8.06 -24.14
N MET A 39 -0.61 6.98 -23.44
CA MET A 39 0.39 6.92 -22.38
C MET A 39 1.67 6.17 -22.77
N ALA A 40 1.89 5.90 -24.06
CA ALA A 40 3.09 5.22 -24.49
C ALA A 40 4.35 5.95 -24.02
N GLY A 41 5.30 5.20 -23.48
CA GLY A 41 6.56 5.69 -22.96
C GLY A 41 6.50 6.38 -21.59
N TYR A 42 5.33 6.45 -20.93
CA TYR A 42 5.28 6.89 -19.54
C TYR A 42 6.03 5.92 -18.63
N THR A 43 6.72 6.46 -17.63
CA THR A 43 7.36 5.68 -16.56
C THR A 43 6.63 5.94 -15.24
N PHE A 44 6.51 4.88 -14.45
CA PHE A 44 5.93 4.95 -13.10
C PHE A 44 7.02 4.89 -12.03
N THR A 45 6.90 5.73 -11.02
CA THR A 45 7.73 5.68 -9.81
C THR A 45 6.88 6.02 -8.58
N ALA A 46 7.30 5.55 -7.41
CA ALA A 46 6.74 5.94 -6.12
C ALA A 46 7.84 6.65 -5.30
N PRO A 47 8.05 7.95 -5.53
CA PRO A 47 9.18 8.67 -4.94
C PRO A 47 8.97 8.94 -3.45
N VAL A 48 10.04 8.73 -2.65
CA VAL A 48 10.10 9.14 -1.25
C VAL A 48 10.89 10.46 -1.15
N ILE A 49 10.25 11.52 -0.67
CA ILE A 49 10.85 12.84 -0.54
C ILE A 49 11.39 13.01 0.88
N LYS A 50 12.71 12.91 1.06
CA LYS A 50 13.38 12.85 2.37
C LYS A 50 13.34 14.14 3.22
N GLU A 51 12.92 15.29 2.70
CA GLU A 51 12.90 16.55 3.47
C GLU A 51 11.79 16.63 4.55
N ARG A 52 10.76 15.89 4.43
CA ARG A 52 9.79 15.35 5.40
C ARG A 52 9.37 14.05 4.74
N GLU A 53 9.26 12.96 5.43
CA GLU A 53 8.89 11.66 4.85
C GLU A 53 7.54 11.73 4.10
N VAL A 54 7.56 12.35 2.93
CA VAL A 54 6.43 12.45 2.03
C VAL A 54 6.52 11.28 1.08
N ARG A 55 5.56 10.41 1.17
CA ARG A 55 5.43 9.25 0.29
C ARG A 55 4.20 9.46 -0.58
N LEU A 56 4.42 9.55 -1.88
CA LEU A 56 3.35 9.54 -2.87
C LEU A 56 3.06 8.11 -3.29
N ASP A 57 1.80 7.79 -3.56
CA ASP A 57 1.40 6.47 -4.06
C ASP A 57 1.94 6.21 -5.46
N GLY A 58 2.07 7.24 -6.28
CA GLY A 58 2.70 7.11 -7.58
C GLY A 58 2.95 8.41 -8.34
N LEU A 59 3.92 8.35 -9.24
CA LEU A 59 4.23 9.41 -10.18
C LEU A 59 4.45 8.80 -11.57
N PHE A 60 3.63 9.21 -12.53
CA PHE A 60 3.79 8.86 -13.94
C PHE A 60 4.44 10.02 -14.66
N LEU A 61 5.57 9.76 -15.28
CA LEU A 61 6.30 10.75 -16.09
C LEU A 61 6.22 10.37 -17.55
N PRO A 62 5.86 11.30 -18.44
CA PRO A 62 5.99 11.08 -19.87
C PRO A 62 7.48 10.98 -20.26
N PRO A 63 7.80 10.47 -21.45
CA PRO A 63 9.16 10.51 -21.98
C PRO A 63 9.77 11.91 -21.90
N PRO A 64 11.09 12.06 -21.65
CA PRO A 64 11.73 13.36 -21.47
C PRO A 64 11.47 14.36 -22.61
N GLU A 65 11.40 13.88 -23.86
CA GLU A 65 11.13 14.66 -25.05
C GLU A 65 9.67 15.16 -25.10
N GLN A 66 8.75 14.56 -24.35
CA GLN A 66 7.32 14.89 -24.32
C GLN A 66 6.88 15.62 -23.04
N LEU A 67 7.80 15.91 -22.12
CA LEU A 67 7.52 16.64 -20.86
C LEU A 67 6.94 18.05 -21.08
N GLN A 68 7.12 18.63 -22.28
CA GLN A 68 6.57 19.93 -22.65
C GLN A 68 5.09 19.82 -23.08
N ASP A 69 4.68 18.69 -23.63
CA ASP A 69 3.39 18.52 -24.28
C ASP A 69 2.44 17.63 -23.47
N LYS A 70 2.97 16.62 -22.76
CA LYS A 70 2.19 15.70 -21.95
C LYS A 70 2.33 15.98 -20.45
N PRO A 71 1.25 15.91 -19.67
CA PRO A 71 1.32 16.13 -18.24
C PRO A 71 1.97 14.95 -17.50
N ALA A 72 2.74 15.26 -16.47
CA ALA A 72 3.03 14.29 -15.40
C ALA A 72 1.76 14.03 -14.59
N ILE A 73 1.54 12.78 -14.14
CA ILE A 73 0.38 12.40 -13.33
C ILE A 73 0.86 11.94 -11.95
N ILE A 74 0.42 12.66 -10.93
CA ILE A 74 0.56 12.25 -9.53
C ILE A 74 -0.64 11.37 -9.20
N LEU A 75 -0.41 10.16 -8.70
CA LEU A 75 -1.46 9.25 -8.26
C LEU A 75 -1.56 9.29 -6.74
N GLU A 76 -2.79 9.33 -6.24
CA GLU A 76 -3.12 9.19 -4.83
C GLU A 76 -4.38 8.34 -4.65
N ALA A 77 -4.33 7.34 -3.77
CA ALA A 77 -5.42 6.43 -3.50
C ALA A 77 -5.96 6.65 -2.08
N GLN A 78 -6.95 7.52 -1.94
CA GLN A 78 -7.54 7.89 -0.65
C GLN A 78 -8.81 7.08 -0.37
N MET A 79 -8.67 5.94 0.29
CA MET A 79 -9.76 4.98 0.49
C MET A 79 -10.62 5.24 1.74
N ALA A 80 -10.24 6.18 2.60
CA ALA A 80 -10.96 6.56 3.83
C ALA A 80 -11.07 8.07 3.96
N ALA A 81 -12.02 8.53 4.80
CA ALA A 81 -12.11 9.94 5.17
C ALA A 81 -10.84 10.39 5.90
N ASP A 82 -10.32 11.54 5.51
CA ASP A 82 -9.18 12.21 6.14
C ASP A 82 -9.39 13.73 6.03
N PRO A 83 -9.74 14.41 7.12
CA PRO A 83 -10.03 15.86 7.09
C PRO A 83 -8.82 16.74 6.69
N GLU A 84 -7.61 16.20 6.69
CA GLU A 84 -6.40 16.92 6.30
C GLU A 84 -5.96 16.60 4.86
N PHE A 85 -6.63 15.64 4.20
CA PHE A 85 -6.22 15.11 2.91
C PHE A 85 -5.98 16.18 1.85
N LEU A 86 -6.90 17.09 1.64
CA LEU A 86 -6.79 18.10 0.57
C LEU A 86 -5.60 19.04 0.78
N LEU A 87 -5.36 19.47 2.02
CA LEU A 87 -4.21 20.31 2.36
C LEU A 87 -2.90 19.54 2.27
N ARG A 88 -2.90 18.29 2.72
CA ARG A 88 -1.75 17.39 2.62
C ARG A 88 -1.40 17.15 1.15
N LEU A 89 -2.36 16.79 0.31
CA LEU A 89 -2.17 16.54 -1.12
C LEU A 89 -1.60 17.77 -1.85
N TYR A 90 -2.11 18.96 -1.52
CA TYR A 90 -1.58 20.22 -2.07
C TYR A 90 -0.11 20.45 -1.68
N ASN A 91 0.21 20.26 -0.39
CA ASN A 91 1.56 20.40 0.12
C ASN A 91 2.52 19.36 -0.51
N GLU A 92 2.12 18.11 -0.59
CA GLU A 92 2.90 17.01 -1.19
C GLU A 92 3.17 17.25 -2.67
N SER A 93 2.15 17.69 -3.42
CA SER A 93 2.31 18.10 -4.81
C SER A 93 3.34 19.23 -4.96
N SER A 94 3.29 20.24 -4.09
CA SER A 94 4.25 21.35 -4.08
C SER A 94 5.68 20.88 -3.78
N LEU A 95 5.84 19.96 -2.81
CA LEU A 95 7.15 19.39 -2.46
C LEU A 95 7.72 18.57 -3.61
N LEU A 96 6.89 17.78 -4.30
CA LEU A 96 7.31 17.04 -5.50
C LEU A 96 7.77 17.98 -6.61
N LEU A 97 6.99 19.02 -6.92
CA LEU A 97 7.37 20.01 -7.94
C LEU A 97 8.73 20.66 -7.63
N ARG A 98 8.95 21.04 -6.36
CA ARG A 98 10.22 21.58 -5.90
C ARG A 98 11.36 20.57 -6.02
N HIS A 99 11.11 19.32 -5.67
CA HIS A 99 12.08 18.23 -5.81
C HIS A 99 12.49 18.05 -7.28
N GLN A 100 11.54 17.93 -8.19
CA GLN A 100 11.79 17.80 -9.63
C GLN A 100 12.53 19.01 -10.22
N TYR A 101 12.17 20.21 -9.78
CA TYR A 101 12.88 21.43 -10.17
C TYR A 101 14.37 21.40 -9.77
N ARG A 102 14.68 20.97 -8.54
CA ARG A 102 16.06 20.83 -8.04
C ARG A 102 16.86 19.76 -8.78
N GLN A 103 16.18 18.72 -9.30
CA GLN A 103 16.79 17.69 -10.14
C GLN A 103 17.03 18.15 -11.60
N GLY A 104 16.68 19.37 -11.94
CA GLY A 104 16.78 19.88 -13.30
C GLY A 104 15.69 19.39 -14.25
N GLN A 105 14.63 18.77 -13.71
CA GLN A 105 13.50 18.20 -14.45
C GLN A 105 12.17 18.87 -14.06
N PRO A 106 11.97 20.17 -14.30
CA PRO A 106 10.77 20.88 -13.86
C PRO A 106 9.52 20.34 -14.56
N LEU A 107 8.51 19.96 -13.79
CA LEU A 107 7.21 19.53 -14.31
C LEU A 107 6.36 20.77 -14.63
N ARG A 108 6.28 21.15 -15.90
CA ARG A 108 5.48 22.31 -16.36
C ARG A 108 4.00 21.98 -16.47
N HIS A 109 3.71 20.79 -16.98
CA HIS A 109 2.36 20.24 -17.10
C HIS A 109 2.21 19.06 -16.16
N TRP A 110 1.21 19.12 -15.29
CA TRP A 110 0.95 18.05 -14.33
C TRP A 110 -0.51 18.03 -13.90
N ARG A 111 -0.98 16.88 -13.48
CA ARG A 111 -2.31 16.63 -12.92
C ARG A 111 -2.17 15.69 -11.71
N VAL A 112 -3.19 15.68 -10.88
CA VAL A 112 -3.32 14.76 -9.75
C VAL A 112 -4.54 13.89 -10.00
N LEU A 113 -4.34 12.58 -10.00
CA LEU A 113 -5.40 11.60 -10.08
C LEU A 113 -5.67 11.08 -8.68
N VAL A 114 -6.87 11.32 -8.16
CA VAL A 114 -7.31 10.80 -6.88
C VAL A 114 -8.30 9.68 -7.11
N ILE A 115 -7.96 8.47 -6.63
CA ILE A 115 -8.83 7.31 -6.61
C ILE A 115 -9.44 7.20 -5.21
N CYS A 116 -10.75 7.23 -5.10
CA CYS A 116 -11.44 7.21 -3.80
C CYS A 116 -12.80 6.48 -3.89
N PRO A 117 -13.38 6.06 -2.76
CA PRO A 117 -14.74 5.54 -2.74
C PRO A 117 -15.76 6.56 -3.24
N SER A 118 -15.72 7.77 -2.71
CA SER A 118 -16.59 8.87 -3.11
C SER A 118 -15.97 10.22 -2.72
N ARG A 119 -16.15 11.22 -3.56
CA ARG A 119 -15.80 12.64 -3.27
C ARG A 119 -16.59 13.24 -2.12
N GLN A 120 -17.66 12.58 -1.69
CA GLN A 120 -18.50 13.03 -0.56
C GLN A 120 -17.92 12.65 0.81
N LEU A 121 -16.86 11.84 0.84
CA LEU A 121 -16.12 11.60 2.07
C LEU A 121 -15.52 12.91 2.59
N ASN A 122 -15.37 12.99 3.92
CA ASN A 122 -14.71 14.15 4.52
C ASN A 122 -13.21 14.14 4.21
N PHE A 123 -12.82 14.92 3.23
CA PHE A 123 -11.43 15.15 2.82
C PHE A 123 -10.88 16.51 3.28
N GLY A 124 -11.61 17.23 4.12
CA GLY A 124 -11.29 18.53 4.65
C GLY A 124 -11.95 19.70 3.92
N ASP A 125 -11.62 20.92 4.35
CA ASP A 125 -12.14 22.13 3.74
C ASP A 125 -11.53 22.35 2.34
N PRO A 126 -12.34 22.37 1.27
CA PRO A 126 -11.85 22.59 -0.09
C PRO A 126 -11.52 24.06 -0.39
N VAL A 127 -12.04 25.02 0.41
CA VAL A 127 -11.94 26.45 0.11
C VAL A 127 -10.49 26.94 0.01
N PRO A 128 -9.57 26.61 0.92
CA PRO A 128 -8.18 27.08 0.84
C PRO A 128 -7.42 26.59 -0.40
N VAL A 129 -7.87 25.49 -1.02
CA VAL A 129 -7.20 24.84 -2.15
C VAL A 129 -8.09 24.74 -3.40
N ALA A 130 -9.16 25.54 -3.46
CA ALA A 130 -10.20 25.43 -4.48
C ALA A 130 -9.67 25.53 -5.93
N GLU A 131 -8.70 26.42 -6.18
CA GLU A 131 -8.09 26.56 -7.50
C GLU A 131 -7.27 25.31 -7.86
N PHE A 132 -6.49 24.79 -6.94
CA PHE A 132 -5.75 23.55 -7.13
C PHE A 132 -6.69 22.39 -7.45
N LEU A 133 -7.78 22.24 -6.71
CA LEU A 133 -8.77 21.18 -6.94
C LEU A 133 -9.39 21.29 -8.35
N ARG A 134 -9.79 22.50 -8.74
CA ARG A 134 -10.41 22.74 -10.04
C ARG A 134 -9.46 22.54 -11.20
N GLU A 135 -8.23 23.03 -11.10
CA GLU A 135 -7.28 23.08 -12.21
C GLU A 135 -6.43 21.80 -12.35
N ARG A 136 -6.24 21.05 -11.25
CA ARG A 136 -5.26 19.98 -11.20
C ARG A 136 -5.83 18.61 -10.92
N LEU A 137 -6.97 18.49 -10.19
CA LEU A 137 -7.48 17.18 -9.76
C LEU A 137 -8.39 16.52 -10.80
N ILE A 138 -8.19 15.21 -10.91
CA ILE A 138 -9.08 14.28 -11.59
C ILE A 138 -9.52 13.27 -10.54
N TRP A 139 -10.83 13.09 -10.40
CA TRP A 139 -11.41 12.18 -9.44
C TRP A 139 -11.92 10.92 -10.10
N ILE A 140 -11.52 9.77 -9.58
CA ILE A 140 -12.04 8.46 -9.94
C ILE A 140 -12.77 7.89 -8.72
N GLU A 141 -14.10 7.90 -8.78
CA GLU A 141 -14.95 7.37 -7.72
C GLU A 141 -15.23 5.89 -7.95
N LEU A 142 -15.05 5.07 -6.91
CA LEU A 142 -15.16 3.61 -6.99
C LEU A 142 -16.49 3.07 -6.47
N ALA A 143 -17.26 3.84 -5.68
CA ALA A 143 -18.54 3.39 -5.16
C ALA A 143 -19.51 3.07 -6.30
N PRO A 144 -20.25 1.95 -6.24
CA PRO A 144 -21.12 1.49 -7.34
C PRO A 144 -22.17 2.53 -7.78
N ASP A 145 -22.70 3.31 -6.83
CA ASP A 145 -23.67 4.37 -7.06
C ASP A 145 -23.07 5.64 -7.65
N ARG A 146 -21.73 5.75 -7.67
CA ARG A 146 -20.96 6.88 -8.22
C ARG A 146 -20.26 6.54 -9.52
N MET A 147 -20.16 5.26 -9.81
CA MET A 147 -19.42 4.79 -10.99
C MET A 147 -20.26 5.05 -12.27
N PRO A 148 -19.66 5.68 -13.30
CA PRO A 148 -20.34 5.87 -14.57
C PRO A 148 -20.77 4.55 -15.22
N ALA A 149 -21.89 4.57 -15.96
CA ALA A 149 -22.38 3.38 -16.65
C ALA A 149 -21.40 2.85 -17.71
N ASP A 150 -20.57 3.71 -18.27
CA ASP A 150 -19.51 3.42 -19.25
C ASP A 150 -18.12 3.32 -18.61
N ALA A 151 -18.04 3.23 -17.26
CA ALA A 151 -16.76 3.14 -16.57
C ALA A 151 -15.86 2.04 -17.15
N PRO A 152 -14.55 2.33 -17.31
CA PRO A 152 -13.58 1.37 -17.82
C PRO A 152 -13.51 0.07 -16.97
N PRO A 153 -13.12 -1.07 -17.55
CA PRO A 153 -12.98 -2.33 -16.82
C PRO A 153 -12.10 -2.22 -15.59
N LEU A 154 -10.98 -1.49 -15.65
CA LEU A 154 -10.10 -1.24 -14.52
C LEU A 154 -10.82 -0.53 -13.36
N GLN A 155 -11.58 0.54 -13.63
CA GLN A 155 -12.33 1.23 -12.58
C GLN A 155 -13.36 0.32 -11.92
N ARG A 156 -14.03 -0.53 -12.72
CA ARG A 156 -14.98 -1.53 -12.21
C ARG A 156 -14.30 -2.58 -11.33
N ALA A 157 -13.12 -3.06 -11.74
CA ALA A 157 -12.33 -3.99 -10.95
C ALA A 157 -11.89 -3.37 -9.63
N LEU A 158 -11.38 -2.13 -9.64
CA LEU A 158 -11.05 -1.40 -8.41
C LEU A 158 -12.25 -1.23 -7.49
N GLY A 159 -13.46 -1.12 -8.03
CA GLY A 159 -14.71 -1.08 -7.27
C GLY A 159 -14.94 -2.34 -6.42
N LEU A 160 -14.34 -3.49 -6.76
CA LEU A 160 -14.40 -4.71 -5.95
C LEU A 160 -13.82 -4.52 -4.54
N LEU A 161 -12.94 -3.53 -4.35
CA LEU A 161 -12.41 -3.17 -3.02
C LEU A 161 -13.51 -2.77 -2.03
N LEU A 162 -14.64 -2.27 -2.51
CA LEU A 162 -15.71 -1.69 -1.70
C LEU A 162 -16.93 -2.61 -1.54
N LEU A 163 -17.05 -3.65 -2.37
CA LEU A 163 -18.23 -4.49 -2.40
C LEU A 163 -18.28 -5.48 -1.22
N PRO A 164 -19.47 -5.81 -0.71
CA PRO A 164 -19.67 -6.95 0.18
C PRO A 164 -19.19 -8.27 -0.48
N GLU A 165 -18.73 -9.22 0.33
CA GLU A 165 -18.20 -10.51 -0.17
C GLU A 165 -19.21 -11.25 -1.06
N GLU A 166 -20.48 -11.21 -0.71
CA GLU A 166 -21.56 -11.91 -1.42
C GLU A 166 -21.76 -11.40 -2.86
N GLN A 167 -21.36 -10.15 -3.13
CA GLN A 167 -21.52 -9.52 -4.45
C GLN A 167 -20.28 -9.72 -5.36
N LEU A 168 -19.15 -10.11 -4.78
CA LEU A 168 -17.89 -10.23 -5.51
C LEU A 168 -17.94 -11.21 -6.68
N PRO A 169 -18.43 -12.48 -6.53
CA PRO A 169 -18.40 -13.44 -7.62
C PRO A 169 -19.20 -12.97 -8.84
N ALA A 170 -20.40 -12.43 -8.62
CA ALA A 170 -21.24 -11.97 -9.71
C ALA A 170 -20.65 -10.74 -10.41
N THR A 171 -20.09 -9.79 -9.63
CA THR A 171 -19.51 -8.58 -10.20
C THR A 171 -18.20 -8.87 -10.93
N ALA A 172 -17.32 -9.72 -10.37
CA ALA A 172 -16.10 -10.15 -11.03
C ALA A 172 -16.38 -10.87 -12.34
N ALA A 173 -17.34 -11.82 -12.35
CA ALA A 173 -17.77 -12.50 -13.57
C ALA A 173 -18.30 -11.53 -14.63
N ALA A 174 -19.09 -10.53 -14.23
CA ALA A 174 -19.60 -9.51 -15.15
C ALA A 174 -18.48 -8.66 -15.76
N ILE A 175 -17.43 -8.35 -15.01
CA ILE A 175 -16.25 -7.63 -15.52
C ILE A 175 -15.52 -8.50 -16.53
N GLN A 176 -15.26 -9.78 -16.21
CA GLN A 176 -14.59 -10.70 -17.11
C GLN A 176 -15.37 -10.92 -18.42
N GLN A 177 -16.70 -11.06 -18.34
CA GLN A 177 -17.55 -11.18 -19.53
C GLN A 177 -17.47 -9.97 -20.45
N ARG A 178 -17.33 -8.75 -19.92
CA ARG A 178 -17.18 -7.52 -20.73
C ARG A 178 -15.88 -7.48 -21.50
N VAL A 179 -14.83 -8.11 -21.00
CA VAL A 179 -13.50 -8.13 -21.64
C VAL A 179 -13.23 -9.44 -22.38
N ALA A 180 -14.17 -10.40 -22.34
CA ALA A 180 -14.02 -11.68 -22.99
C ALA A 180 -13.74 -11.53 -24.49
N GLY A 181 -12.71 -12.21 -24.98
CA GLY A 181 -12.28 -12.13 -26.38
C GLY A 181 -11.55 -10.85 -26.77
N THR A 182 -11.25 -9.97 -25.83
CA THR A 182 -10.38 -8.80 -26.03
C THR A 182 -8.97 -9.05 -25.48
N ALA A 183 -8.02 -8.21 -25.85
CA ALA A 183 -6.65 -8.22 -25.31
C ALA A 183 -6.58 -7.93 -23.79
N LEU A 184 -7.67 -7.42 -23.19
CA LEU A 184 -7.74 -7.11 -21.76
C LEU A 184 -8.18 -8.31 -20.89
N CYS A 185 -8.51 -9.44 -21.47
CA CYS A 185 -9.08 -10.59 -20.76
C CYS A 185 -8.14 -11.10 -19.67
N ASP A 186 -6.91 -11.44 -20.04
CA ASP A 186 -5.90 -11.96 -19.11
C ASP A 186 -5.46 -10.89 -18.10
N GLU A 187 -5.29 -9.66 -18.58
CA GLU A 187 -4.94 -8.54 -17.71
C GLU A 187 -5.99 -8.29 -16.64
N MET A 188 -7.27 -8.38 -16.98
CA MET A 188 -8.35 -8.12 -16.03
C MET A 188 -8.49 -9.26 -15.01
N ALA A 189 -8.21 -10.49 -15.40
CA ALA A 189 -8.12 -11.63 -14.49
C ALA A 189 -7.01 -11.40 -13.46
N ASP A 190 -5.82 -10.97 -13.90
CA ASP A 190 -4.70 -10.62 -13.02
C ASP A 190 -5.05 -9.49 -12.04
N VAL A 191 -5.69 -8.43 -12.51
CA VAL A 191 -6.11 -7.29 -11.67
C VAL A 191 -7.13 -7.72 -10.62
N ILE A 192 -8.15 -8.50 -11.01
CA ILE A 192 -9.15 -9.03 -10.06
C ILE A 192 -8.47 -9.91 -9.01
N ALA A 193 -7.56 -10.80 -9.44
CA ALA A 193 -6.81 -11.67 -8.54
C ALA A 193 -6.00 -10.84 -7.50
N ALA A 194 -5.29 -9.81 -7.96
CA ALA A 194 -4.50 -8.93 -7.09
C ALA A 194 -5.37 -8.20 -6.04
N ILE A 195 -6.53 -7.70 -6.47
CA ILE A 195 -7.50 -7.01 -5.60
C ILE A 195 -8.00 -7.98 -4.52
N LEU A 196 -8.40 -9.19 -4.90
CA LEU A 196 -8.92 -10.18 -3.96
C LEU A 196 -7.85 -10.68 -3.00
N LEU A 197 -6.61 -10.92 -3.47
CA LEU A 197 -5.47 -11.26 -2.62
C LEU A 197 -5.19 -10.18 -1.57
N THR A 198 -5.20 -8.92 -1.99
CA THR A 198 -4.95 -7.79 -1.09
C THR A 198 -6.06 -7.64 -0.06
N ARG A 199 -7.31 -7.82 -0.49
CA ARG A 199 -8.49 -7.63 0.37
C ARG A 199 -8.68 -8.77 1.36
N PHE A 200 -8.38 -10.01 0.95
CA PHE A 200 -8.65 -11.23 1.72
C PHE A 200 -7.36 -11.95 2.11
N ASN A 201 -6.41 -11.19 2.63
CA ASN A 201 -5.17 -11.76 3.15
C ASN A 201 -5.48 -12.83 4.22
N GLY A 202 -4.95 -14.05 4.00
CA GLY A 202 -5.17 -15.21 4.88
C GLY A 202 -6.30 -16.15 4.45
N ARG A 203 -7.07 -15.85 3.39
CA ARG A 203 -8.00 -16.80 2.77
C ARG A 203 -7.27 -17.81 1.88
N SER A 204 -7.87 -18.99 1.71
CA SER A 204 -7.30 -20.00 0.80
C SER A 204 -7.38 -19.54 -0.66
N VAL A 205 -6.45 -20.01 -1.49
CA VAL A 205 -6.47 -19.76 -2.95
C VAL A 205 -7.78 -20.19 -3.57
N THR A 206 -8.33 -21.33 -3.12
CA THR A 206 -9.62 -21.85 -3.62
C THR A 206 -10.76 -20.89 -3.33
N ASP A 207 -10.82 -20.30 -2.13
CA ASP A 207 -11.87 -19.35 -1.77
C ASP A 207 -11.75 -18.06 -2.59
N ILE A 208 -10.53 -17.57 -2.78
CA ILE A 208 -10.24 -16.37 -3.59
C ILE A 208 -10.65 -16.61 -5.05
N CYS A 209 -10.33 -17.77 -5.62
CA CYS A 209 -10.71 -18.13 -6.97
C CYS A 209 -12.23 -18.20 -7.13
N ALA A 210 -12.93 -18.80 -6.16
CA ALA A 210 -14.39 -18.85 -6.17
C ALA A 210 -15.02 -17.45 -6.12
N MET A 211 -14.46 -16.54 -5.33
CA MET A 211 -14.91 -15.13 -5.26
C MET A 211 -14.62 -14.34 -6.55
N GLY A 212 -13.50 -14.64 -7.23
CA GLY A 212 -13.10 -13.97 -8.47
C GLY A 212 -13.72 -14.56 -9.73
N GLY A 213 -14.37 -15.73 -9.64
CA GLY A 213 -14.81 -16.47 -10.82
C GLY A 213 -13.65 -16.91 -11.72
N ILE A 214 -12.46 -17.13 -11.14
CA ILE A 214 -11.21 -17.47 -11.80
C ILE A 214 -10.89 -18.93 -11.48
N THR A 215 -10.33 -19.69 -12.43
CA THR A 215 -9.85 -21.04 -12.12
C THR A 215 -8.58 -20.98 -11.26
N VAL A 216 -8.33 -22.03 -10.47
CA VAL A 216 -7.11 -22.11 -9.65
C VAL A 216 -5.86 -22.09 -10.53
N ASP A 217 -5.92 -22.72 -11.69
CA ASP A 217 -4.81 -22.78 -12.64
C ASP A 217 -4.52 -21.40 -13.24
N ASP A 218 -5.53 -20.67 -13.69
CA ASP A 218 -5.36 -19.31 -14.21
C ASP A 218 -4.82 -18.37 -13.12
N PHE A 219 -5.35 -18.51 -11.91
CA PHE A 219 -4.92 -17.71 -10.77
C PHE A 219 -3.44 -17.96 -10.39
N THR A 220 -3.01 -19.21 -10.24
CA THR A 220 -1.64 -19.54 -9.86
C THR A 220 -0.63 -19.26 -10.97
N ASN A 221 -1.07 -19.25 -12.23
CA ASN A 221 -0.27 -18.83 -13.37
C ASN A 221 -0.27 -17.31 -13.58
N SER A 222 -1.13 -16.57 -12.88
CA SER A 222 -1.19 -15.13 -12.99
C SER A 222 0.11 -14.47 -12.51
N VAL A 223 0.45 -13.33 -13.14
CA VAL A 223 1.60 -12.51 -12.71
C VAL A 223 1.35 -11.99 -11.29
N ALA A 224 0.11 -11.58 -11.01
CA ALA A 224 -0.31 -11.09 -9.70
C ALA A 224 -0.03 -12.09 -8.57
N TYR A 225 -0.42 -13.35 -8.75
CA TYR A 225 -0.17 -14.37 -7.74
C TYR A 225 1.32 -14.59 -7.51
N ARG A 226 2.11 -14.74 -8.58
CA ARG A 226 3.55 -15.00 -8.48
C ARG A 226 4.30 -13.86 -7.79
N GLU A 227 3.95 -12.62 -8.09
CA GLU A 227 4.61 -11.44 -7.53
C GLU A 227 4.15 -11.16 -6.09
N ILE A 228 2.83 -11.09 -5.85
CA ILE A 228 2.29 -10.80 -4.52
C ILE A 228 2.62 -11.94 -3.54
N TYR A 229 2.47 -13.20 -3.97
CA TYR A 229 2.82 -14.35 -3.16
C TYR A 229 4.34 -14.44 -2.92
N GLY A 230 5.15 -14.16 -3.94
CA GLY A 230 6.61 -14.13 -3.84
C GLY A 230 7.08 -13.04 -2.87
N LEU A 231 6.52 -11.85 -2.95
CA LEU A 231 6.81 -10.75 -2.00
C LEU A 231 6.38 -11.12 -0.58
N GLY A 232 5.17 -11.64 -0.40
CA GLY A 232 4.68 -12.08 0.91
C GLY A 232 5.52 -13.19 1.52
N GLN A 233 5.99 -14.14 0.70
CA GLN A 233 6.89 -15.20 1.15
C GLN A 233 8.27 -14.65 1.54
N GLN A 234 8.78 -13.67 0.81
CA GLN A 234 10.06 -13.02 1.14
C GLN A 234 9.96 -12.19 2.41
N GLU A 235 8.89 -11.41 2.57
CA GLU A 235 8.61 -10.65 3.80
C GLU A 235 8.45 -11.58 5.00
N GLY A 236 7.60 -12.61 4.90
CA GLY A 236 7.41 -13.59 5.98
C GLY A 236 8.69 -14.36 6.35
N ARG A 237 9.57 -14.64 5.38
CA ARG A 237 10.91 -15.20 5.70
C ARG A 237 11.81 -14.20 6.41
N GLN A 238 11.72 -12.92 6.06
CA GLN A 238 12.52 -11.87 6.67
C GLN A 238 12.03 -11.58 8.10
N GLU A 239 10.72 -11.47 8.29
CA GLU A 239 10.08 -11.34 9.60
C GLU A 239 10.39 -12.53 10.50
N GLY A 240 10.17 -13.76 10.01
CA GLY A 240 10.48 -14.98 10.77
C GLY A 240 11.97 -15.13 11.10
N ARG A 241 12.88 -14.64 10.24
CA ARG A 241 14.31 -14.57 10.57
C ARG A 241 14.60 -13.54 11.67
N GLN A 242 13.91 -12.40 11.64
CA GLN A 242 14.10 -11.34 12.63
C GLN A 242 13.53 -11.75 13.97
N GLU A 243 12.32 -12.31 13.99
CA GLU A 243 11.71 -12.90 15.20
C GLU A 243 12.56 -14.04 15.77
N GLY A 244 13.03 -14.95 14.92
CA GLY A 244 13.92 -16.04 15.31
C GLY A 244 15.22 -15.54 15.94
N ARG A 245 15.86 -14.52 15.36
CA ARG A 245 17.05 -13.88 15.93
C ARG A 245 16.78 -13.25 17.30
N GLN A 246 15.66 -12.53 17.42
CA GLN A 246 15.28 -11.90 18.69
C GLN A 246 14.99 -12.95 19.77
N ALA A 247 14.24 -14.01 19.43
CA ALA A 247 13.93 -15.09 20.35
C ALA A 247 15.21 -15.85 20.78
N GLU A 248 16.13 -16.11 19.87
CA GLU A 248 17.41 -16.76 20.16
C GLU A 248 18.30 -15.88 21.04
N ALA A 249 18.44 -14.58 20.71
CA ALA A 249 19.20 -13.63 21.49
C ALA A 249 18.63 -13.52 22.93
N SER A 250 17.30 -13.41 23.07
CA SER A 250 16.63 -13.36 24.36
C SER A 250 16.89 -14.64 25.18
N SER A 251 16.74 -15.82 24.56
CA SER A 251 16.97 -17.11 25.21
C SER A 251 18.42 -17.29 25.66
N LEU A 252 19.37 -16.90 24.79
CA LEU A 252 20.80 -16.96 25.10
C LEU A 252 21.16 -16.03 26.25
N THR A 253 20.70 -14.78 26.18
CA THR A 253 20.98 -13.76 27.20
C THR A 253 20.41 -14.19 28.58
N GLN A 254 19.18 -14.73 28.61
CA GLN A 254 18.60 -15.26 29.85
C GLN A 254 19.40 -16.42 30.42
N ARG A 255 19.89 -17.35 29.59
CA ARG A 255 20.76 -18.46 30.03
C ARG A 255 22.09 -17.97 30.59
N LEU A 256 22.69 -16.97 29.96
CA LEU A 256 23.94 -16.38 30.43
C LEU A 256 23.75 -15.63 31.76
N LEU A 257 22.68 -14.86 31.89
CA LEU A 257 22.32 -14.18 33.12
C LEU A 257 22.08 -15.19 34.28
N LEU A 258 21.33 -16.26 34.00
CA LEU A 258 21.11 -17.35 34.99
C LEU A 258 22.43 -17.93 35.49
N ARG A 259 23.41 -18.12 34.63
CA ARG A 259 24.75 -18.63 35.00
C ARG A 259 25.60 -17.61 35.75
N ARG A 260 25.42 -16.31 35.44
CA ARG A 260 26.27 -15.23 35.97
C ARG A 260 25.78 -14.72 37.32
N ILE A 261 24.50 -14.46 37.45
CA ILE A 261 23.88 -13.81 38.63
C ILE A 261 22.81 -14.66 39.33
N GLY A 262 22.56 -15.90 38.85
CA GLY A 262 21.58 -16.80 39.45
C GLY A 262 20.15 -16.62 38.88
N PRO A 263 19.14 -17.19 39.59
CA PRO A 263 17.76 -17.19 39.11
C PRO A 263 17.20 -15.77 38.86
N LEU A 264 16.53 -15.59 37.73
CA LEU A 264 15.87 -14.35 37.35
C LEU A 264 14.43 -14.34 37.87
N ALA A 265 13.97 -13.20 38.36
CA ALA A 265 12.57 -12.99 38.68
C ALA A 265 11.69 -13.04 37.39
N THR A 266 10.44 -13.48 37.53
CA THR A 266 9.50 -13.62 36.41
C THR A 266 9.32 -12.30 35.66
N GLU A 267 9.30 -11.18 36.38
CA GLU A 267 9.19 -9.85 35.81
C GLU A 267 10.42 -9.47 34.96
N GLN A 268 11.62 -9.81 35.42
CA GLN A 268 12.87 -9.60 34.70
C GLN A 268 12.91 -10.43 33.42
N GLN A 269 12.47 -11.70 33.49
CA GLN A 269 12.39 -12.58 32.32
C GLN A 269 11.44 -12.02 31.27
N ALA A 270 10.24 -11.57 31.69
CA ALA A 270 9.26 -10.96 30.75
C ALA A 270 9.81 -9.69 30.11
N ARG A 271 10.49 -8.85 30.86
CA ARG A 271 11.12 -7.62 30.34
C ARG A 271 12.21 -7.93 29.31
N ILE A 272 13.09 -8.90 29.61
CA ILE A 272 14.13 -9.32 28.66
C ILE A 272 13.53 -9.89 27.37
N GLN A 273 12.42 -10.64 27.45
CA GLN A 273 11.72 -11.15 26.28
C GLN A 273 11.14 -10.05 25.39
N ALA A 274 10.76 -8.93 25.97
CA ALA A 274 10.17 -7.78 25.27
C ALA A 274 11.21 -6.81 24.70
N LEU A 275 12.51 -6.96 25.03
CA LEU A 275 13.57 -6.08 24.55
C LEU A 275 13.78 -6.22 23.02
N PRO A 276 14.02 -5.12 22.30
CA PRO A 276 14.49 -5.14 20.92
C PRO A 276 15.84 -5.87 20.81
N LEU A 277 16.17 -6.39 19.63
CA LEU A 277 17.41 -7.13 19.37
C LEU A 277 18.66 -6.32 19.76
N ALA A 278 18.72 -5.04 19.43
CA ALA A 278 19.84 -4.17 19.78
C ALA A 278 20.06 -4.06 21.29
N ASP A 279 18.98 -3.99 22.07
CA ASP A 279 19.06 -3.92 23.52
C ASP A 279 19.42 -5.29 24.12
N LEU A 280 19.01 -6.40 23.51
CA LEU A 280 19.44 -7.73 23.90
C LEU A 280 20.94 -7.94 23.66
N GLU A 281 21.47 -7.43 22.56
CA GLU A 281 22.91 -7.44 22.26
C GLU A 281 23.69 -6.57 23.27
N ALA A 282 23.18 -5.35 23.55
CA ALA A 282 23.77 -4.49 24.56
C ALA A 282 23.73 -5.11 25.98
N LEU A 283 22.64 -5.84 26.32
CA LEU A 283 22.53 -6.56 27.57
C LEU A 283 23.52 -7.74 27.63
N ALA A 284 23.73 -8.43 26.49
CA ALA A 284 24.69 -9.51 26.38
C ALA A 284 26.14 -9.04 26.60
N ASP A 285 26.48 -7.83 26.20
CA ASP A 285 27.79 -7.23 26.51
C ASP A 285 27.85 -6.77 27.98
N ALA A 286 26.82 -6.08 28.47
CA ALA A 286 26.79 -5.58 29.84
C ALA A 286 26.81 -6.68 30.93
N LEU A 287 26.20 -7.84 30.66
CA LEU A 287 26.12 -8.95 31.60
C LEU A 287 27.50 -9.50 32.02
N LEU A 288 28.54 -9.25 31.26
CA LEU A 288 29.91 -9.64 31.58
C LEU A 288 30.42 -8.96 32.86
N ASP A 289 29.93 -7.77 33.13
CA ASP A 289 30.31 -6.96 34.31
C ASP A 289 29.36 -7.14 35.49
N PHE A 290 28.20 -7.80 35.32
CA PHE A 290 27.23 -8.01 36.40
C PHE A 290 27.75 -8.96 37.48
N GLN A 291 27.53 -8.60 38.70
CA GLN A 291 27.88 -9.42 39.87
C GLN A 291 26.64 -9.88 40.64
N THR A 292 25.56 -9.13 40.56
CA THR A 292 24.32 -9.36 41.33
C THR A 292 23.08 -9.14 40.50
N ALA A 293 21.92 -9.65 40.94
CA ALA A 293 20.64 -9.36 40.29
C ALA A 293 20.23 -7.87 40.35
N ALA A 294 20.82 -7.09 41.25
CA ALA A 294 20.60 -5.65 41.34
C ALA A 294 21.19 -4.91 40.13
N ASP A 295 22.31 -5.39 39.60
CA ASP A 295 22.96 -4.79 38.41
C ASP A 295 22.07 -4.92 37.19
N LEU A 296 21.44 -6.11 37.01
CA LEU A 296 20.45 -6.32 35.96
C LEU A 296 19.23 -5.38 36.10
N THR A 297 18.73 -5.23 37.34
CA THR A 297 17.58 -4.36 37.61
C THR A 297 17.91 -2.91 37.26
N ALA A 298 19.09 -2.44 37.66
CA ALA A 298 19.56 -1.08 37.35
C ALA A 298 19.69 -0.87 35.83
N TRP A 299 20.21 -1.86 35.10
CA TRP A 299 20.35 -1.79 33.65
C TRP A 299 18.97 -1.73 32.95
N LEU A 300 18.04 -2.63 33.35
CA LEU A 300 16.67 -2.67 32.80
C LEU A 300 15.85 -1.40 33.08
N VAL A 301 16.18 -0.59 34.05
CA VAL A 301 15.50 0.70 34.30
C VAL A 301 15.95 1.78 33.30
N GLN A 302 17.15 1.63 32.72
CA GLN A 302 17.70 2.60 31.77
C GLN A 302 17.37 2.29 30.31
N HIS A 303 16.93 1.07 30.06
CA HIS A 303 16.56 0.54 28.73
C HIS A 303 15.11 0.02 28.73
#